data_1e9ae2be6781ff05c2c972bc3f19017c
#
_entry.id   1e9ae2be6781ff05c2c972bc3f19017c
#
_cell.length_a   1.000
_cell.length_b   1.000
_cell.length_c   1.000
_cell.angle_alpha   90.00
_cell.angle_beta   90.00
_cell.angle_gamma   90.00
#
_symmetry.space_group_name_H-M   'P 1'
#
loop_
_entity.id
_entity.type
_entity.pdbx_description
1 polymer ?
#
loop_
_entity_poly.entity_id
_entity_poly.type
_entity_poly.pdbx_seq_one_letter_code
_entity_poly.pdbx_strand_id
1 'polypeptide(L)'
;MILARRVFLQLLAAKPKPTVLIVASDANWLECAGGTIAAQIANGANAVLIRVGNDEKESVGLTPEETAHRNRQESETAAKLLGITETISFGYRSSELKDVPHTTIRDRIIFLIRHHRPTALFFPNPHTEHDRNLDRYYVGAAAEDAWHCARYANFLPAANLPPHIVPEVFYYAPPTDPRRREPESTATFTPQPRQIDISKTFATKLAAAKTLRTINRATATRLKQTLQAEGRRLPLLDTITQQSIDKLVEENLRGLAAISAQGTAYKQAEEFRYAGIEYGIPTKYLR
;
A
#
# COMPACT_ATOMS: atom_id res chain seq x y z
N MET A 1 21.21 -0.93 -43.53
CA MET A 1 19.93 -0.18 -43.44
C MET A 1 18.75 -1.04 -42.96
N ILE A 2 18.65 -2.31 -43.33
CA ILE A 2 17.54 -3.22 -42.95
C ILE A 2 17.56 -3.63 -41.46
N LEU A 3 18.75 -3.81 -40.86
CA LEU A 3 18.88 -4.16 -39.41
C LEU A 3 18.42 -3.02 -38.51
N ALA A 4 18.76 -1.77 -38.83
CA ALA A 4 18.35 -0.60 -38.05
C ALA A 4 16.82 -0.40 -38.04
N ARG A 5 16.17 -0.71 -39.18
CA ARG A 5 14.71 -0.61 -39.31
C ARG A 5 13.97 -1.72 -38.49
N ARG A 6 14.54 -2.92 -38.40
CA ARG A 6 13.99 -4.01 -37.57
C ARG A 6 14.11 -3.71 -36.07
N VAL A 7 15.25 -3.17 -35.62
CA VAL A 7 15.47 -2.77 -34.23
C VAL A 7 14.56 -1.59 -33.87
N PHE A 8 14.39 -0.62 -34.75
CA PHE A 8 13.47 0.50 -34.55
C PHE A 8 12.00 0.06 -34.48
N LEU A 9 11.56 -0.87 -35.33
CA LEU A 9 10.21 -1.43 -35.29
C LEU A 9 9.97 -2.32 -34.05
N GLN A 10 11.01 -2.99 -33.56
CA GLN A 10 10.92 -3.75 -32.27
C GLN A 10 10.84 -2.82 -31.07
N LEU A 11 11.52 -1.67 -31.07
CA LEU A 11 11.40 -0.62 -30.05
C LEU A 11 10.01 0.04 -30.05
N LEU A 12 9.37 0.18 -31.21
CA LEU A 12 7.99 0.71 -31.33
C LEU A 12 6.92 -0.33 -30.96
N ALA A 13 7.26 -1.63 -30.91
CA ALA A 13 6.34 -2.71 -30.59
C ALA A 13 6.41 -3.18 -29.13
N ALA A 14 7.36 -2.67 -28.33
CA ALA A 14 7.42 -2.96 -26.90
C ALA A 14 6.22 -2.33 -26.19
N LYS A 15 5.26 -3.15 -25.75
CA LYS A 15 4.18 -2.63 -24.89
C LYS A 15 4.83 -1.93 -23.68
N PRO A 16 4.35 -0.72 -23.32
CA PRO A 16 4.86 -0.04 -22.14
C PRO A 16 4.71 -0.98 -20.93
N LYS A 17 5.75 -1.02 -20.10
CA LYS A 17 5.70 -1.83 -18.86
C LYS A 17 4.51 -1.37 -18.02
N PRO A 18 3.73 -2.31 -17.45
CA PRO A 18 2.67 -1.93 -16.52
C PRO A 18 3.26 -1.14 -15.36
N THR A 19 2.55 -0.15 -14.86
CA THR A 19 2.95 0.65 -13.71
C THR A 19 1.98 0.42 -12.57
N VAL A 20 2.51 0.19 -11.39
CA VAL A 20 1.77 0.08 -10.14
C VAL A 20 1.98 1.35 -9.33
N LEU A 21 0.91 2.00 -8.92
CA LEU A 21 0.96 3.16 -8.06
C LEU A 21 0.46 2.79 -6.66
N ILE A 22 1.24 3.05 -5.63
CA ILE A 22 0.92 2.75 -4.25
C ILE A 22 0.76 4.07 -3.49
N VAL A 23 -0.42 4.31 -2.93
CA VAL A 23 -0.68 5.46 -2.05
C VAL A 23 -0.66 4.96 -0.61
N ALA A 24 0.17 5.54 0.23
CA ALA A 24 0.36 5.14 1.61
C ALA A 24 0.23 6.31 2.58
N SER A 25 -0.58 6.15 3.62
CA SER A 25 -0.65 7.08 4.75
C SER A 25 0.56 6.93 5.67
N ASP A 26 0.98 5.69 5.90
CA ASP A 26 2.03 5.24 6.81
C ASP A 26 2.70 3.96 6.29
N ALA A 27 3.57 3.32 7.08
CA ALA A 27 4.28 2.11 6.69
C ALA A 27 3.41 0.84 6.59
N ASN A 28 2.13 0.89 6.96
CA ASN A 28 1.22 -0.28 6.96
C ASN A 28 1.00 -0.89 5.55
N TRP A 29 1.17 -0.09 4.49
CA TRP A 29 1.10 -0.62 3.12
C TRP A 29 2.02 -1.83 2.90
N LEU A 30 3.19 -1.84 3.56
CA LEU A 30 4.15 -2.93 3.44
C LEU A 30 3.62 -4.23 4.08
N GLU A 31 2.95 -4.12 5.23
CA GLU A 31 2.32 -5.27 5.89
C GLU A 31 1.13 -5.82 5.08
N CYS A 32 0.37 -4.95 4.44
CA CYS A 32 -0.86 -5.32 3.74
C CYS A 32 -0.66 -5.72 2.27
N ALA A 33 0.33 -5.13 1.57
CA ALA A 33 0.46 -5.23 0.12
C ALA A 33 1.88 -5.51 -0.37
N GLY A 34 2.90 -5.51 0.50
CA GLY A 34 4.31 -5.61 0.09
C GLY A 34 4.66 -6.85 -0.71
N GLY A 35 4.06 -7.99 -0.40
CA GLY A 35 4.29 -9.24 -1.13
C GLY A 35 3.69 -9.23 -2.53
N THR A 36 2.48 -8.68 -2.67
CA THR A 36 1.78 -8.50 -3.95
C THR A 36 2.53 -7.52 -4.85
N ILE A 37 2.98 -6.39 -4.29
CA ILE A 37 3.76 -5.39 -5.03
C ILE A 37 5.07 -6.00 -5.52
N ALA A 38 5.79 -6.75 -4.67
CA ALA A 38 7.00 -7.46 -5.07
C ALA A 38 6.71 -8.48 -6.19
N ALA A 39 5.57 -9.17 -6.16
CA ALA A 39 5.17 -10.10 -7.21
C ALA A 39 4.87 -9.38 -8.54
N GLN A 40 4.19 -8.24 -8.51
CA GLN A 40 3.93 -7.42 -9.69
C GLN A 40 5.26 -6.95 -10.33
N ILE A 41 6.20 -6.49 -9.50
CA ILE A 41 7.53 -6.05 -9.97
C ILE A 41 8.31 -7.23 -10.57
N ALA A 42 8.30 -8.40 -9.91
CA ALA A 42 8.94 -9.61 -10.45
C ALA A 42 8.35 -10.03 -11.80
N ASN A 43 7.08 -9.71 -12.07
CA ASN A 43 6.40 -9.92 -13.33
C ASN A 43 6.63 -8.76 -14.34
N GLY A 44 7.56 -7.84 -14.07
CA GLY A 44 8.01 -6.81 -14.99
C GLY A 44 7.32 -5.46 -14.87
N ALA A 45 6.48 -5.24 -13.86
CA ALA A 45 5.88 -3.93 -13.61
C ALA A 45 6.91 -2.94 -13.04
N ASN A 46 6.74 -1.65 -13.37
CA ASN A 46 7.32 -0.55 -12.59
C ASN A 46 6.42 -0.27 -11.39
N ALA A 47 7.02 0.22 -10.29
CA ALA A 47 6.23 0.61 -9.12
C ALA A 47 6.67 1.96 -8.58
N VAL A 48 5.68 2.77 -8.19
CA VAL A 48 5.86 4.10 -7.60
C VAL A 48 5.12 4.15 -6.27
N LEU A 49 5.84 4.53 -5.21
CA LEU A 49 5.28 4.70 -3.87
C LEU A 49 5.05 6.18 -3.56
N ILE A 50 3.81 6.53 -3.23
CA ILE A 50 3.43 7.85 -2.72
C ILE A 50 3.27 7.73 -1.20
N ARG A 51 4.15 8.40 -0.44
CA ARG A 51 4.03 8.54 1.02
C ARG A 51 3.35 9.86 1.33
N VAL A 52 2.13 9.80 1.88
CA VAL A 52 1.35 10.99 2.23
C VAL A 52 1.78 11.52 3.60
N GLY A 53 1.81 10.68 4.62
CA GLY A 53 2.31 11.02 5.96
C GLY A 53 3.83 10.92 6.07
N ASN A 54 4.39 11.61 7.07
CA ASN A 54 5.83 11.67 7.33
C ASN A 54 6.32 10.73 8.45
N ASP A 55 5.41 10.03 9.15
CA ASP A 55 5.67 9.10 10.25
C ASP A 55 6.47 9.71 11.43
N GLU A 56 6.37 11.02 11.67
CA GLU A 56 7.14 11.76 12.69
C GLU A 56 6.84 11.33 14.12
N LYS A 57 5.73 10.62 14.35
CA LYS A 57 5.31 10.16 15.68
C LYS A 57 5.66 8.70 15.95
N GLU A 58 6.29 8.02 14.97
CA GLU A 58 6.55 6.59 14.99
C GLU A 58 7.99 6.26 15.43
N SER A 59 8.35 6.71 16.65
CA SER A 59 9.64 6.37 17.27
C SER A 59 9.55 6.32 18.81
N VAL A 60 10.66 5.99 19.43
CA VAL A 60 10.89 6.10 20.88
C VAL A 60 12.17 6.87 21.12
N GLY A 61 12.07 7.99 21.86
CA GLY A 61 13.22 8.77 22.31
C GLY A 61 13.90 9.62 21.24
N LEU A 62 13.23 9.86 20.11
CA LEU A 62 13.70 10.78 19.05
C LEU A 62 12.80 12.01 18.99
N THR A 63 13.32 13.10 18.46
CA THR A 63 12.50 14.27 18.10
C THR A 63 11.61 13.96 16.89
N PRO A 64 10.53 14.72 16.63
CA PRO A 64 9.70 14.54 15.45
C PRO A 64 10.51 14.63 14.14
N GLU A 65 11.43 15.60 14.03
CA GLU A 65 12.26 15.80 12.85
C GLU A 65 13.20 14.62 12.59
N GLU A 66 13.90 14.15 13.63
CA GLU A 66 14.77 12.96 13.55
C GLU A 66 13.96 11.73 13.19
N THR A 67 12.75 11.60 13.76
CA THR A 67 11.84 10.49 13.48
C THR A 67 11.41 10.48 12.02
N ALA A 68 10.92 11.61 11.52
CA ALA A 68 10.50 11.73 10.13
C ALA A 68 11.66 11.45 9.16
N HIS A 69 12.86 11.96 9.47
CA HIS A 69 14.05 11.73 8.65
C HIS A 69 14.44 10.25 8.59
N ARG A 70 14.52 9.56 9.75
CA ARG A 70 14.88 8.14 9.82
C ARG A 70 13.83 7.27 9.15
N ASN A 71 12.55 7.48 9.44
CA ASN A 71 11.45 6.73 8.86
C ASN A 71 11.40 6.89 7.34
N ARG A 72 11.73 8.08 6.81
CA ARG A 72 11.85 8.28 5.36
C ARG A 72 12.98 7.43 4.78
N GLN A 73 14.18 7.46 5.34
CA GLN A 73 15.34 6.69 4.86
C GLN A 73 15.08 5.18 4.92
N GLU A 74 14.49 4.70 6.01
CA GLU A 74 14.15 3.29 6.21
C GLU A 74 13.05 2.85 5.23
N SER A 75 12.04 3.68 4.98
CA SER A 75 10.98 3.44 4.00
C SER A 75 11.53 3.39 2.57
N GLU A 76 12.45 4.28 2.20
CA GLU A 76 13.13 4.26 0.90
C GLU A 76 13.99 3.00 0.74
N THR A 77 14.63 2.53 1.81
CA THR A 77 15.38 1.28 1.82
C THR A 77 14.46 0.08 1.63
N ALA A 78 13.35 0.03 2.36
CA ALA A 78 12.33 -1.00 2.20
C ALA A 78 11.76 -1.03 0.77
N ALA A 79 11.43 0.14 0.21
CA ALA A 79 10.94 0.27 -1.15
C ALA A 79 11.94 -0.27 -2.19
N LYS A 80 13.23 0.06 -2.06
CA LYS A 80 14.29 -0.45 -2.93
C LYS A 80 14.43 -1.97 -2.87
N LEU A 81 14.34 -2.57 -1.67
CA LEU A 81 14.38 -4.02 -1.51
C LEU A 81 13.22 -4.75 -2.20
N LEU A 82 12.05 -4.12 -2.26
CA LEU A 82 10.91 -4.63 -3.03
C LEU A 82 11.06 -4.41 -4.54
N GLY A 83 12.01 -3.56 -4.98
CA GLY A 83 12.20 -3.18 -6.38
C GLY A 83 11.35 -1.97 -6.81
N ILE A 84 10.81 -1.19 -5.88
CA ILE A 84 10.09 0.05 -6.19
C ILE A 84 11.07 1.05 -6.79
N THR A 85 10.71 1.62 -7.94
CA THR A 85 11.60 2.46 -8.76
C THR A 85 11.62 3.91 -8.33
N GLU A 86 10.54 4.39 -7.71
CA GLU A 86 10.38 5.79 -7.32
C GLU A 86 9.58 5.89 -6.02
N THR A 87 9.99 6.81 -5.14
CA THR A 87 9.26 7.16 -3.93
C THR A 87 9.03 8.67 -3.87
N ILE A 88 7.76 9.07 -3.79
CA ILE A 88 7.31 10.45 -3.74
C ILE A 88 6.74 10.71 -2.33
N SER A 89 7.30 11.70 -1.62
CA SER A 89 6.80 12.08 -0.29
C SER A 89 5.98 13.37 -0.36
N PHE A 90 4.77 13.35 0.22
CA PHE A 90 3.99 14.57 0.41
C PHE A 90 4.41 15.32 1.68
N GLY A 91 4.90 14.59 2.68
CA GLY A 91 5.49 15.16 3.89
C GLY A 91 4.48 15.75 4.89
N TYR A 92 3.20 15.38 4.80
CA TYR A 92 2.21 15.84 5.77
C TYR A 92 2.45 15.19 7.13
N ARG A 93 2.12 15.93 8.20
CA ARG A 93 2.29 15.47 9.58
C ARG A 93 1.34 14.31 9.89
N SER A 94 1.89 13.24 10.44
CA SER A 94 1.11 12.06 10.83
C SER A 94 0.15 12.36 11.97
N SER A 95 -1.03 11.74 11.94
CA SER A 95 -2.18 11.98 12.84
C SER A 95 -2.82 13.38 12.72
N GLU A 96 -2.47 14.12 11.67
CA GLU A 96 -3.00 15.46 11.38
C GLU A 96 -3.57 15.58 9.95
N LEU A 97 -3.70 14.46 9.23
CA LEU A 97 -4.19 14.48 7.84
C LEU A 97 -5.66 14.92 7.73
N LYS A 98 -6.43 14.82 8.80
CA LYS A 98 -7.80 15.38 8.89
C LYS A 98 -7.85 16.89 8.66
N ASP A 99 -6.76 17.59 9.00
CA ASP A 99 -6.65 19.04 8.90
C ASP A 99 -6.11 19.49 7.53
N VAL A 100 -5.67 18.55 6.69
CA VAL A 100 -5.28 18.79 5.29
C VAL A 100 -6.54 18.75 4.42
N PRO A 101 -6.83 19.79 3.63
CA PRO A 101 -8.00 19.74 2.74
C PRO A 101 -7.98 18.50 1.84
N HIS A 102 -9.07 17.76 1.84
CA HIS A 102 -9.23 16.53 1.05
C HIS A 102 -8.84 16.73 -0.41
N THR A 103 -9.28 17.84 -1.01
CA THR A 103 -8.97 18.20 -2.40
C THR A 103 -7.48 18.37 -2.65
N THR A 104 -6.70 18.82 -1.65
CA THR A 104 -5.26 18.99 -1.80
C THR A 104 -4.55 17.64 -1.97
N ILE A 105 -4.92 16.63 -1.18
CA ILE A 105 -4.37 15.28 -1.31
C ILE A 105 -4.87 14.64 -2.60
N ARG A 106 -6.18 14.71 -2.87
CA ARG A 106 -6.82 14.18 -4.07
C ARG A 106 -6.16 14.70 -5.35
N ASP A 107 -6.01 16.01 -5.49
CA ASP A 107 -5.54 16.62 -6.73
C ASP A 107 -4.06 16.27 -7.01
N ARG A 108 -3.24 16.16 -5.97
CA ARG A 108 -1.87 15.63 -6.11
C ARG A 108 -1.87 14.17 -6.59
N ILE A 109 -2.79 13.35 -6.10
CA ILE A 109 -2.91 11.94 -6.54
C ILE A 109 -3.46 11.89 -7.97
N ILE A 110 -4.45 12.72 -8.37
CA ILE A 110 -4.94 12.84 -9.76
C ILE A 110 -3.76 13.14 -10.70
N PHE A 111 -2.93 14.13 -10.33
CA PHE A 111 -1.75 14.47 -11.13
C PHE A 111 -0.84 13.25 -11.34
N LEU A 112 -0.53 12.52 -10.27
CA LEU A 112 0.35 11.35 -10.33
C LEU A 112 -0.27 10.17 -11.09
N ILE A 113 -1.58 9.94 -10.98
CA ILE A 113 -2.30 8.95 -11.78
C ILE A 113 -2.17 9.29 -13.27
N ARG A 114 -2.38 10.54 -13.65
CA ARG A 114 -2.28 10.96 -15.06
C ARG A 114 -0.85 10.96 -15.57
N HIS A 115 0.12 11.31 -14.72
CA HIS A 115 1.54 11.33 -15.07
C HIS A 115 2.10 9.92 -15.28
N HIS A 116 1.90 9.04 -14.32
CA HIS A 116 2.47 7.68 -14.34
C HIS A 116 1.61 6.68 -15.14
N ARG A 117 0.34 7.00 -15.40
CA ARG A 117 -0.62 6.15 -16.13
C ARG A 117 -0.67 4.71 -15.62
N PRO A 118 -0.91 4.48 -14.32
CA PRO A 118 -0.82 3.17 -13.72
C PRO A 118 -1.89 2.21 -14.27
N THR A 119 -1.52 0.93 -14.36
CA THR A 119 -2.46 -0.17 -14.63
C THR A 119 -3.09 -0.71 -13.36
N ALA A 120 -2.43 -0.51 -12.21
CA ALA A 120 -2.94 -0.88 -10.90
C ALA A 120 -2.68 0.22 -9.87
N LEU A 121 -3.66 0.45 -8.99
CA LEU A 121 -3.60 1.42 -7.90
C LEU A 121 -3.89 0.71 -6.57
N PHE A 122 -3.01 0.91 -5.59
CA PHE A 122 -3.15 0.40 -4.23
C PHE A 122 -3.30 1.56 -3.26
N PHE A 123 -4.28 1.52 -2.37
CA PHE A 123 -4.45 2.54 -1.31
C PHE A 123 -5.17 1.98 -0.08
N PRO A 124 -5.08 2.65 1.08
CA PRO A 124 -5.77 2.23 2.30
C PRO A 124 -7.28 2.12 2.07
N ASN A 125 -7.90 1.08 2.59
CA ASN A 125 -9.36 0.93 2.51
C ASN A 125 -10.06 1.97 3.43
N PRO A 126 -10.76 2.99 2.88
CA PRO A 126 -11.44 3.99 3.70
C PRO A 126 -12.73 3.45 4.34
N HIS A 127 -13.18 2.26 3.96
CA HIS A 127 -14.41 1.65 4.46
C HIS A 127 -14.16 0.70 5.66
N THR A 128 -12.99 0.82 6.32
CA THR A 128 -12.61 0.01 7.48
C THR A 128 -13.05 0.69 8.78
N GLU A 129 -14.04 0.11 9.50
CA GLU A 129 -14.61 0.74 10.72
C GLU A 129 -13.69 0.69 11.93
N HIS A 130 -12.83 -0.34 12.02
CA HIS A 130 -12.04 -0.60 13.22
C HIS A 130 -10.58 -0.18 13.08
N ASP A 131 -10.22 0.52 12.01
CA ASP A 131 -8.87 1.07 11.91
C ASP A 131 -8.74 2.28 12.86
N ARG A 132 -7.82 2.15 13.81
CA ARG A 132 -7.55 3.20 14.80
C ARG A 132 -6.74 4.37 14.23
N ASN A 133 -6.12 4.19 13.07
CA ASN A 133 -5.37 5.25 12.40
C ASN A 133 -6.27 5.97 11.39
N LEU A 134 -6.84 7.09 11.80
CA LEU A 134 -7.72 7.90 10.95
C LEU A 134 -7.02 8.45 9.71
N ASP A 135 -5.70 8.61 9.69
CA ASP A 135 -4.97 9.04 8.50
C ASP A 135 -5.18 8.07 7.32
N ARG A 136 -5.35 6.77 7.61
CA ARG A 136 -5.65 5.76 6.57
C ARG A 136 -7.00 6.02 5.92
N TYR A 137 -8.00 6.42 6.71
CA TYR A 137 -9.30 6.80 6.20
C TYR A 137 -9.20 8.03 5.27
N TYR A 138 -8.55 9.11 5.72
CA TYR A 138 -8.44 10.34 4.93
C TYR A 138 -7.63 10.15 3.65
N VAL A 139 -6.54 9.41 3.70
CA VAL A 139 -5.73 9.08 2.52
C VAL A 139 -6.48 8.15 1.58
N GLY A 140 -7.13 7.12 2.12
CA GLY A 140 -7.93 6.17 1.34
C GLY A 140 -9.07 6.87 0.61
N ALA A 141 -9.85 7.71 1.30
CA ALA A 141 -10.95 8.47 0.71
C ALA A 141 -10.45 9.43 -0.39
N ALA A 142 -9.32 10.13 -0.16
CA ALA A 142 -8.76 11.02 -1.16
C ALA A 142 -8.21 10.26 -2.38
N ALA A 143 -7.64 9.06 -2.19
CA ALA A 143 -7.15 8.22 -3.27
C ALA A 143 -8.28 7.60 -4.09
N GLU A 144 -9.38 7.19 -3.44
CA GLU A 144 -10.59 6.69 -4.10
C GLU A 144 -11.24 7.79 -4.96
N ASP A 145 -11.41 8.99 -4.40
CA ASP A 145 -11.92 10.16 -5.14
C ASP A 145 -10.98 10.52 -6.31
N ALA A 146 -9.67 10.48 -6.11
CA ALA A 146 -8.68 10.72 -7.17
C ALA A 146 -8.78 9.69 -8.30
N TRP A 147 -8.96 8.40 -7.97
CA TRP A 147 -9.20 7.35 -8.96
C TRP A 147 -10.42 7.63 -9.82
N HIS A 148 -11.55 8.01 -9.17
CA HIS A 148 -12.77 8.36 -9.90
C HIS A 148 -12.60 9.61 -10.75
N CYS A 149 -11.92 10.64 -10.24
CA CYS A 149 -11.78 11.94 -10.92
C CYS A 149 -10.71 11.94 -12.03
N ALA A 150 -9.67 11.10 -11.94
CA ALA A 150 -8.56 11.10 -12.89
C ALA A 150 -8.99 10.80 -14.33
N ARG A 151 -10.13 10.14 -14.53
CA ARG A 151 -10.72 9.79 -15.84
C ARG A 151 -11.41 10.94 -16.56
N TYR A 152 -11.69 12.05 -15.88
CA TYR A 152 -12.44 13.17 -16.45
C TYR A 152 -11.57 14.39 -16.65
N ALA A 153 -11.60 14.98 -17.87
CA ALA A 153 -10.76 16.11 -18.25
C ALA A 153 -11.01 17.39 -17.44
N ASN A 154 -12.23 17.57 -16.92
CA ASN A 154 -12.63 18.75 -16.14
C ASN A 154 -12.10 18.78 -14.71
N PHE A 155 -11.54 17.66 -14.20
CA PHE A 155 -10.83 17.67 -12.94
C PHE A 155 -9.36 18.03 -13.17
N LEU A 156 -8.83 18.95 -12.38
CA LEU A 156 -7.45 19.43 -12.44
C LEU A 156 -6.98 19.81 -13.88
N PRO A 157 -7.73 20.67 -14.61
CA PRO A 157 -7.37 21.01 -15.99
C PRO A 157 -6.02 21.73 -16.07
N ALA A 158 -5.63 22.48 -15.04
CA ALA A 158 -4.35 23.19 -14.96
C ALA A 158 -3.11 22.28 -15.03
N ALA A 159 -3.25 20.98 -14.75
CA ALA A 159 -2.14 20.03 -14.88
C ALA A 159 -1.73 19.76 -16.32
N ASN A 160 -2.58 20.08 -17.31
CA ASN A 160 -2.35 19.82 -18.73
C ASN A 160 -1.92 18.38 -19.05
N LEU A 161 -2.47 17.41 -18.31
CA LEU A 161 -2.25 15.98 -18.50
C LEU A 161 -3.54 15.31 -18.98
N PRO A 162 -3.46 14.39 -19.96
CA PRO A 162 -4.64 13.70 -20.46
C PRO A 162 -5.26 12.82 -19.36
N PRO A 163 -6.60 12.68 -19.34
CA PRO A 163 -7.29 11.76 -18.43
C PRO A 163 -6.74 10.34 -18.50
N HIS A 164 -6.85 9.62 -17.38
CA HIS A 164 -6.42 8.23 -17.29
C HIS A 164 -7.41 7.40 -16.50
N ILE A 165 -7.74 6.22 -17.03
CA ILE A 165 -8.57 5.20 -16.35
C ILE A 165 -7.61 4.15 -15.79
N VAL A 166 -7.61 3.99 -14.47
CA VAL A 166 -6.88 2.89 -13.83
C VAL A 166 -7.75 1.65 -13.84
N PRO A 167 -7.35 0.58 -14.52
CA PRO A 167 -8.19 -0.60 -14.70
C PRO A 167 -8.32 -1.50 -13.45
N GLU A 168 -7.32 -1.50 -12.57
CA GLU A 168 -7.31 -2.36 -11.38
C GLU A 168 -7.06 -1.54 -10.12
N VAL A 169 -7.90 -1.71 -9.11
CA VAL A 169 -7.80 -1.00 -7.84
C VAL A 169 -7.85 -1.99 -6.68
N PHE A 170 -6.90 -1.85 -5.77
CA PHE A 170 -6.72 -2.69 -4.60
C PHE A 170 -6.80 -1.85 -3.34
N TYR A 171 -7.87 -2.03 -2.58
CA TYR A 171 -8.05 -1.42 -1.27
C TYR A 171 -7.40 -2.34 -0.24
N TYR A 172 -6.34 -1.88 0.42
CA TYR A 172 -5.66 -2.67 1.43
C TYR A 172 -6.06 -2.26 2.85
N ALA A 173 -6.17 -3.23 3.75
CA ALA A 173 -6.35 -3.05 5.18
C ALA A 173 -5.77 -4.25 5.92
N PRO A 174 -5.49 -4.15 7.24
CA PRO A 174 -5.11 -5.32 8.02
C PRO A 174 -6.13 -6.44 7.89
N PRO A 175 -5.72 -7.72 7.73
CA PRO A 175 -6.63 -8.85 7.56
C PRO A 175 -7.45 -9.16 8.82
N THR A 176 -7.16 -8.49 9.93
CA THR A 176 -7.89 -8.58 11.20
C THR A 176 -9.18 -7.76 11.22
N ASP A 177 -9.44 -6.94 10.20
CA ASP A 177 -10.73 -6.24 10.06
C ASP A 177 -11.83 -7.26 9.76
N PRO A 178 -12.81 -7.45 10.64
CA PRO A 178 -13.87 -8.43 10.47
C PRO A 178 -14.69 -8.21 9.20
N ARG A 179 -14.85 -6.96 8.75
CA ARG A 179 -15.61 -6.63 7.55
C ARG A 179 -14.96 -7.06 6.24
N ARG A 180 -13.68 -7.36 6.25
CA ARG A 180 -13.01 -7.92 5.06
C ARG A 180 -13.63 -9.23 4.59
N ARG A 181 -14.26 -9.97 5.50
CA ARG A 181 -14.77 -11.33 5.29
C ARG A 181 -16.27 -11.41 5.32
N GLU A 182 -16.96 -10.31 5.55
CA GLU A 182 -18.41 -10.32 5.45
C GLU A 182 -18.83 -10.74 4.05
N PRO A 183 -19.90 -11.55 3.93
CA PRO A 183 -20.50 -11.88 2.64
C PRO A 183 -20.82 -10.59 1.90
N GLU A 184 -20.31 -10.46 0.71
CA GLU A 184 -20.58 -9.30 -0.11
C GLU A 184 -22.08 -9.18 -0.36
N SER A 185 -22.57 -7.96 -0.27
CA SER A 185 -23.86 -7.61 -0.82
C SER A 185 -23.89 -8.07 -2.28
N THR A 186 -25.01 -8.61 -2.72
CA THR A 186 -25.26 -8.93 -4.15
C THR A 186 -25.29 -7.67 -5.03
N ALA A 187 -25.00 -6.50 -4.47
CA ALA A 187 -24.87 -5.26 -5.18
C ALA A 187 -23.69 -5.30 -6.15
N THR A 188 -23.97 -5.09 -7.41
CA THR A 188 -23.05 -5.17 -8.57
C THR A 188 -21.89 -4.16 -8.52
N PHE A 189 -21.89 -3.26 -7.54
CA PHE A 189 -20.97 -2.11 -7.44
C PHE A 189 -20.04 -2.17 -6.23
N THR A 190 -20.00 -3.29 -5.52
CA THR A 190 -19.15 -3.44 -4.34
C THR A 190 -17.83 -4.09 -4.73
N PRO A 191 -16.67 -3.52 -4.32
CA PRO A 191 -15.37 -4.16 -4.54
C PRO A 191 -15.34 -5.56 -3.90
N GLN A 192 -14.90 -6.55 -4.65
CA GLN A 192 -14.92 -7.96 -4.23
C GLN A 192 -13.65 -8.32 -3.46
N PRO A 193 -13.69 -9.25 -2.48
CA PRO A 193 -12.49 -9.76 -1.83
C PRO A 193 -11.61 -10.49 -2.85
N ARG A 194 -10.31 -10.20 -2.83
CA ARG A 194 -9.31 -10.85 -3.68
C ARG A 194 -8.09 -11.24 -2.86
N GLN A 195 -7.80 -12.54 -2.84
CA GLN A 195 -6.62 -13.09 -2.20
C GLN A 195 -5.53 -13.33 -3.25
N ILE A 196 -4.31 -12.90 -2.96
CA ILE A 196 -3.15 -13.03 -3.86
C ILE A 196 -2.08 -13.86 -3.17
N ASP A 197 -1.60 -14.91 -3.85
CA ASP A 197 -0.50 -15.74 -3.37
C ASP A 197 0.81 -14.95 -3.37
N ILE A 198 1.40 -14.83 -2.18
CA ILE A 198 2.70 -14.18 -1.96
C ILE A 198 3.79 -15.16 -1.49
N SER A 199 3.55 -16.45 -1.58
CA SER A 199 4.50 -17.46 -1.06
C SER A 199 5.90 -17.31 -1.65
N LYS A 200 6.01 -16.87 -2.91
CA LYS A 200 7.30 -16.64 -3.59
C LYS A 200 7.96 -15.31 -3.21
N THR A 201 7.20 -14.33 -2.76
CA THR A 201 7.68 -12.96 -2.47
C THR A 201 7.66 -12.62 -0.98
N PHE A 202 7.16 -13.52 -0.14
CA PHE A 202 7.10 -13.31 1.30
C PHE A 202 8.47 -13.04 1.93
N ALA A 203 9.52 -13.74 1.48
CA ALA A 203 10.88 -13.51 1.98
C ALA A 203 11.38 -12.09 1.68
N THR A 204 11.09 -11.58 0.49
CA THR A 204 11.44 -10.21 0.08
C THR A 204 10.66 -9.18 0.90
N LYS A 205 9.34 -9.39 1.07
CA LYS A 205 8.49 -8.58 1.95
C LYS A 205 9.04 -8.54 3.39
N LEU A 206 9.39 -9.69 3.96
CA LEU A 206 9.92 -9.79 5.31
C LEU A 206 11.24 -9.05 5.44
N ALA A 207 12.16 -9.21 4.48
CA ALA A 207 13.43 -8.49 4.47
C ALA A 207 13.21 -6.97 4.44
N ALA A 208 12.31 -6.49 3.60
CA ALA A 208 11.95 -5.07 3.52
C ALA A 208 11.33 -4.56 4.85
N ALA A 209 10.40 -5.31 5.45
CA ALA A 209 9.78 -4.92 6.72
C ALA A 209 10.78 -4.83 7.88
N LYS A 210 11.79 -5.70 7.93
CA LYS A 210 12.86 -5.65 8.94
C LYS A 210 13.76 -4.41 8.83
N THR A 211 13.75 -3.68 7.70
CA THR A 211 14.52 -2.43 7.56
C THR A 211 13.85 -1.23 8.22
N LEU A 212 12.57 -1.31 8.55
CA LEU A 212 11.81 -0.26 9.24
C LEU A 212 12.12 -0.23 10.75
N ARG A 213 13.39 -0.08 11.11
CA ARG A 213 13.90 -0.29 12.48
C ARG A 213 13.29 0.66 13.49
N THR A 214 13.10 1.93 13.12
CA THR A 214 12.56 2.98 14.01
C THR A 214 11.10 2.67 14.35
N ILE A 215 10.26 2.41 13.36
CA ILE A 215 8.84 2.06 13.54
C ILE A 215 8.71 0.71 14.28
N ASN A 216 9.47 -0.29 13.89
CA ASN A 216 9.41 -1.61 14.50
C ASN A 216 9.79 -1.58 16.00
N ARG A 217 10.82 -0.78 16.37
CA ARG A 217 11.18 -0.56 17.77
C ARG A 217 10.06 0.14 18.54
N ALA A 218 9.44 1.16 17.95
CA ALA A 218 8.32 1.87 18.56
C ALA A 218 7.14 0.92 18.79
N THR A 219 6.80 0.10 17.80
CA THR A 219 5.74 -0.89 17.89
C THR A 219 6.00 -1.93 18.98
N ALA A 220 7.22 -2.51 19.03
CA ALA A 220 7.61 -3.46 20.06
C ALA A 220 7.54 -2.85 21.47
N THR A 221 7.98 -1.59 21.60
CA THR A 221 7.95 -0.87 22.89
C THR A 221 6.52 -0.61 23.34
N ARG A 222 5.66 -0.11 22.45
CA ARG A 222 4.23 0.12 22.77
C ARG A 222 3.51 -1.18 23.13
N LEU A 223 3.75 -2.26 22.36
CA LEU A 223 3.16 -3.56 22.65
C LEU A 223 3.57 -4.05 24.04
N LYS A 224 4.86 -3.97 24.39
CA LYS A 224 5.34 -4.31 25.73
C LYS A 224 4.63 -3.51 26.82
N GLN A 225 4.55 -2.17 26.65
CA GLN A 225 3.88 -1.29 27.62
C GLN A 225 2.39 -1.62 27.77
N THR A 226 1.68 -1.86 26.67
CA THR A 226 0.26 -2.25 26.70
C THR A 226 0.07 -3.56 27.46
N LEU A 227 0.87 -4.59 27.15
CA LEU A 227 0.78 -5.88 27.85
C LEU A 227 1.08 -5.73 29.35
N GLN A 228 2.10 -4.94 29.71
CA GLN A 228 2.41 -4.69 31.12
C GLN A 228 1.28 -3.97 31.86
N ALA A 229 0.62 -3.02 31.21
CA ALA A 229 -0.54 -2.32 31.81
C ALA A 229 -1.74 -3.26 32.03
N GLU A 230 -1.86 -4.32 31.23
CA GLU A 230 -2.87 -5.38 31.37
C GLU A 230 -2.43 -6.54 32.30
N GLY A 231 -1.27 -6.43 32.96
CA GLY A 231 -0.70 -7.51 33.76
C GLY A 231 -0.24 -8.72 32.95
N ARG A 232 -0.04 -8.56 31.65
CA ARG A 232 0.37 -9.62 30.71
C ARG A 232 1.84 -9.46 30.33
N ARG A 233 2.43 -10.53 29.82
CA ARG A 233 3.83 -10.58 29.42
C ARG A 233 3.98 -11.32 28.09
N LEU A 234 4.83 -10.81 27.23
CA LEU A 234 5.35 -11.52 26.06
C LEU A 234 6.86 -11.72 26.27
N PRO A 235 7.33 -12.95 26.56
CA PRO A 235 8.75 -13.21 26.89
C PRO A 235 9.73 -12.73 25.82
N LEU A 236 9.33 -12.76 24.56
CA LEU A 236 10.11 -12.24 23.43
C LEU A 236 10.50 -10.76 23.61
N LEU A 237 9.68 -9.98 24.32
CA LEU A 237 9.88 -8.53 24.52
C LEU A 237 10.38 -8.17 25.93
N ASP A 238 10.79 -9.15 26.75
CA ASP A 238 11.38 -8.86 28.07
C ASP A 238 12.58 -7.93 27.92
N THR A 239 13.42 -8.20 26.92
CA THR A 239 14.49 -7.29 26.47
C THR A 239 14.24 -6.92 25.01
N ILE A 240 14.09 -5.63 24.75
CA ILE A 240 13.92 -5.12 23.37
C ILE A 240 15.27 -5.00 22.69
N THR A 241 15.63 -6.05 21.95
CA THR A 241 16.83 -6.11 21.10
C THR A 241 16.43 -6.09 19.63
N GLN A 242 17.37 -5.86 18.70
CA GLN A 242 17.06 -5.96 17.27
C GLN A 242 16.58 -7.36 16.91
N GLN A 243 17.16 -8.40 17.50
CA GLN A 243 16.75 -9.79 17.27
C GLN A 243 15.30 -10.07 17.73
N SER A 244 14.90 -9.57 18.90
CA SER A 244 13.51 -9.73 19.38
C SER A 244 12.53 -8.95 18.54
N ILE A 245 12.90 -7.76 18.07
CA ILE A 245 12.10 -6.95 17.13
C ILE A 245 11.93 -7.68 15.80
N ASP A 246 13.01 -8.17 15.20
CA ASP A 246 12.98 -8.87 13.92
C ASP A 246 12.13 -10.16 14.00
N LYS A 247 12.18 -10.85 15.11
CA LYS A 247 11.33 -12.04 15.38
C LYS A 247 9.87 -11.64 15.51
N LEU A 248 9.56 -10.55 16.22
CA LEU A 248 8.19 -10.04 16.34
C LEU A 248 7.62 -9.67 14.97
N VAL A 249 8.40 -8.95 14.14
CA VAL A 249 8.00 -8.60 12.76
C VAL A 249 7.72 -9.85 11.94
N GLU A 250 8.58 -10.86 12.03
CA GLU A 250 8.39 -12.11 11.30
C GLU A 250 7.12 -12.86 11.71
N GLU A 251 6.90 -13.03 13.02
CA GLU A 251 5.71 -13.71 13.54
C GLU A 251 4.42 -12.96 13.16
N ASN A 252 4.42 -11.63 13.27
CA ASN A 252 3.30 -10.80 12.84
C ASN A 252 2.99 -11.00 11.35
N LEU A 253 3.97 -10.84 10.47
CA LEU A 253 3.76 -10.97 9.02
C LEU A 253 3.34 -12.40 8.61
N ARG A 254 3.88 -13.43 9.27
CA ARG A 254 3.45 -14.82 9.05
C ARG A 254 2.01 -15.03 9.47
N GLY A 255 1.62 -14.49 10.62
CA GLY A 255 0.24 -14.55 11.12
C GLY A 255 -0.74 -13.87 10.17
N LEU A 256 -0.43 -12.64 9.73
CA LEU A 256 -1.27 -11.89 8.78
C LEU A 256 -1.40 -12.63 7.44
N ALA A 257 -0.30 -13.16 6.90
CA ALA A 257 -0.31 -13.89 5.65
C ALA A 257 -1.08 -15.21 5.75
N ALA A 258 -1.01 -15.90 6.89
CA ALA A 258 -1.78 -17.12 7.14
C ALA A 258 -3.29 -16.84 7.28
N ILE A 259 -3.66 -15.73 7.95
CA ILE A 259 -5.06 -15.29 8.05
C ILE A 259 -5.61 -14.97 6.64
N SER A 260 -4.85 -14.23 5.83
CA SER A 260 -5.24 -13.89 4.47
C SER A 260 -5.33 -15.09 3.54
N ALA A 261 -4.59 -16.18 3.81
CA ALA A 261 -4.60 -17.39 3.01
C ALA A 261 -5.76 -18.36 3.34
N GLN A 262 -6.53 -18.10 4.42
CA GLN A 262 -7.63 -18.98 4.81
C GLN A 262 -8.68 -19.12 3.70
N GLY A 263 -9.09 -20.37 3.45
CA GLY A 263 -10.06 -20.69 2.38
C GLY A 263 -9.44 -20.82 0.99
N THR A 264 -8.11 -20.71 0.86
CA THR A 264 -7.37 -20.91 -0.40
C THR A 264 -6.38 -22.09 -0.29
N ALA A 265 -5.79 -22.48 -1.43
CA ALA A 265 -4.65 -23.40 -1.47
C ALA A 265 -3.30 -22.69 -1.24
N TYR A 266 -3.28 -21.40 -1.00
CA TYR A 266 -2.06 -20.61 -0.84
C TYR A 266 -1.41 -20.87 0.53
N LYS A 267 -0.09 -20.96 0.55
CA LYS A 267 0.67 -21.04 1.80
C LYS A 267 0.71 -19.72 2.54
N GLN A 268 0.78 -18.63 1.80
CA GLN A 268 0.84 -17.25 2.29
C GLN A 268 0.13 -16.35 1.28
N ALA A 269 -0.77 -15.50 1.74
CA ALA A 269 -1.51 -14.59 0.88
C ALA A 269 -1.59 -13.18 1.47
N GLU A 270 -1.94 -12.24 0.62
CA GLU A 270 -2.47 -10.92 0.96
C GLU A 270 -3.89 -10.81 0.43
N GLU A 271 -4.75 -10.08 1.13
CA GLU A 271 -6.16 -9.94 0.79
C GLU A 271 -6.52 -8.48 0.64
N PHE A 272 -7.30 -8.21 -0.38
CA PHE A 272 -7.74 -6.87 -0.78
C PHE A 272 -9.24 -6.85 -1.03
N ARG A 273 -9.85 -5.66 -0.91
CA ARG A 273 -11.03 -5.35 -1.68
C ARG A 273 -10.56 -4.92 -3.07
N TYR A 274 -11.15 -5.49 -4.11
CA TYR A 274 -10.70 -5.30 -5.49
C TYR A 274 -11.82 -4.75 -6.37
N ALA A 275 -11.51 -3.71 -7.12
CA ALA A 275 -12.35 -3.16 -8.18
C ALA A 275 -11.59 -3.28 -9.52
N GLY A 276 -12.13 -4.11 -10.42
CA GLY A 276 -11.62 -4.26 -11.79
C GLY A 276 -12.20 -3.24 -12.75
N ILE A 277 -11.85 -3.35 -14.01
CA ILE A 277 -12.37 -2.50 -15.10
C ILE A 277 -13.90 -2.55 -15.22
N GLU A 278 -14.49 -3.67 -14.80
CA GLU A 278 -15.93 -3.94 -14.83
C GLU A 278 -16.67 -3.35 -13.63
N TYR A 279 -15.93 -2.78 -12.68
CA TYR A 279 -16.54 -2.18 -11.49
C TYR A 279 -17.53 -1.09 -11.86
N GLY A 280 -18.74 -1.21 -11.34
CA GLY A 280 -19.83 -0.30 -11.64
C GLY A 280 -20.64 -0.64 -12.90
N ILE A 281 -20.28 -1.71 -13.63
CA ILE A 281 -21.05 -2.18 -14.80
C ILE A 281 -21.75 -3.50 -14.42
N PRO A 282 -23.10 -3.54 -14.41
CA PRO A 282 -23.80 -4.81 -14.17
C PRO A 282 -23.37 -5.87 -15.18
N THR A 283 -22.95 -7.04 -14.69
CA THR A 283 -22.40 -8.12 -15.54
C THR A 283 -23.33 -8.58 -16.66
N LYS A 284 -24.66 -8.45 -16.45
CA LYS A 284 -25.67 -8.75 -17.49
C LYS A 284 -25.57 -7.88 -18.77
N TYR A 285 -24.86 -6.76 -18.70
CA TYR A 285 -24.63 -5.87 -19.85
C TYR A 285 -23.26 -6.06 -20.49
N LEU A 286 -22.35 -6.83 -19.86
CA LEU A 286 -21.05 -7.17 -20.44
C LEU A 286 -21.23 -8.33 -21.44
N ARG A 287 -20.69 -8.17 -22.64
CA ARG A 287 -20.73 -9.18 -23.71
C ARG A 287 -19.34 -9.65 -24.05
#